data_1c2885e2de6e6b7c7d960b1b12e2f21c
#
_entry.id   1c2885e2de6e6b7c7d960b1b12e2f21c
#
_cell.length_a   1.000
_cell.length_b   1.000
_cell.length_c   1.000
_cell.angle_alpha   90.00
_cell.angle_beta   90.00
_cell.angle_gamma   90.00
#
_symmetry.space_group_name_H-M   'P 1'
#
loop_
_entity.id
_entity.type
_entity.pdbx_description
1 polymer ?
#
loop_
_entity_poly.entity_id
_entity_poly.type
_entity_poly.pdbx_seq_one_letter_code
_entity_poly.pdbx_strand_id
1 'polypeptide(L)'
;MKNKLYFIGYGNMAEAIYQRIDKKLFGKIFLIEKNSERRVYINEKNYKKTQVLKELNGIKFNNSDIVLLAVKPNQIKSVCEEINSLILGKKDIPIIISIAAGVTTTAIKNFIINNLTNLQNDIDIFRAMPNLCARDGEAITGLYGKSKQTNKSNLTTIISKIFKSIGEILWVKKESDLDIVTAISGSGPAYIFYFIDTMIKSAVELGLDKKNAKKLVIQTVIGSGKAGISIDNFAEQISKVASKGGTTEAAINLLNKKNLDVIFTQAIKAAYSKSKEISLP
;
A
#
# COMPACT_ATOMS: atom_id res chain seq x y z
N MET A 1 -11.71 -5.38 -26.44
CA MET A 1 -12.53 -5.54 -25.20
C MET A 1 -11.85 -4.79 -24.06
N LYS A 2 -12.58 -4.23 -23.08
CA LYS A 2 -11.95 -3.63 -21.90
C LYS A 2 -11.33 -4.71 -21.01
N ASN A 3 -10.18 -4.41 -20.42
CA ASN A 3 -9.45 -5.29 -19.50
C ASN A 3 -10.34 -5.70 -18.31
N LYS A 4 -10.12 -6.89 -17.78
CA LYS A 4 -10.73 -7.33 -16.53
C LYS A 4 -9.75 -7.11 -15.37
N LEU A 5 -10.28 -6.89 -14.18
CA LEU A 5 -9.49 -6.79 -12.95
C LEU A 5 -9.91 -7.90 -11.99
N TYR A 6 -8.93 -8.66 -11.51
CA TYR A 6 -9.12 -9.74 -10.56
C TYR A 6 -8.43 -9.37 -9.25
N PHE A 7 -9.18 -9.27 -8.16
CA PHE A 7 -8.62 -9.20 -6.82
C PHE A 7 -8.54 -10.60 -6.24
N ILE A 8 -7.35 -11.05 -5.91
CA ILE A 8 -7.16 -12.34 -5.23
C ILE A 8 -6.90 -12.05 -3.75
N GLY A 9 -7.89 -12.38 -2.92
CA GLY A 9 -8.06 -11.90 -1.56
C GLY A 9 -8.80 -10.56 -1.52
N TYR A 10 -9.76 -10.43 -0.63
CA TYR A 10 -10.55 -9.20 -0.45
C TYR A 10 -10.54 -8.75 1.01
N GLY A 11 -9.33 -8.54 1.55
CA GLY A 11 -9.11 -7.92 2.86
C GLY A 11 -9.26 -6.39 2.81
N ASN A 12 -8.97 -5.75 3.93
CA ASN A 12 -9.16 -4.29 4.10
C ASN A 12 -8.48 -3.44 3.01
N MET A 13 -7.27 -3.79 2.59
CA MET A 13 -6.55 -3.04 1.56
C MET A 13 -7.18 -3.22 0.18
N ALA A 14 -7.53 -4.46 -0.20
CA ALA A 14 -8.24 -4.73 -1.44
C ALA A 14 -9.59 -4.01 -1.50
N GLU A 15 -10.32 -3.99 -0.38
CA GLU A 15 -11.58 -3.26 -0.27
C GLU A 15 -11.39 -1.75 -0.43
N ALA A 16 -10.37 -1.16 0.22
CA ALA A 16 -10.07 0.26 0.08
C ALA A 16 -9.78 0.64 -1.38
N ILE A 17 -8.97 -0.16 -2.09
CA ILE A 17 -8.68 0.04 -3.51
C ILE A 17 -9.96 -0.12 -4.33
N TYR A 18 -10.71 -1.20 -4.12
CA TYR A 18 -11.93 -1.49 -4.88
C TYR A 18 -13.00 -0.40 -4.73
N GLN A 19 -13.17 0.13 -3.53
CA GLN A 19 -14.18 1.18 -3.28
C GLN A 19 -13.89 2.47 -4.03
N ARG A 20 -12.61 2.82 -4.18
CA ARG A 20 -12.18 4.10 -4.74
C ARG A 20 -11.81 4.05 -6.23
N ILE A 21 -11.47 2.87 -6.75
CA ILE A 21 -11.07 2.72 -8.15
C ILE A 21 -12.20 3.12 -9.11
N ASP A 22 -11.85 3.82 -10.19
CA ASP A 22 -12.80 4.05 -11.29
C ASP A 22 -13.12 2.74 -12.01
N LYS A 23 -14.26 2.17 -11.70
CA LYS A 23 -14.74 0.90 -12.27
C LYS A 23 -14.99 0.98 -13.78
N LYS A 24 -15.08 2.20 -14.36
CA LYS A 24 -15.21 2.38 -15.82
C LYS A 24 -13.95 2.01 -16.58
N LEU A 25 -12.80 1.95 -15.91
CA LEU A 25 -11.52 1.49 -16.49
C LEU A 25 -11.58 0.02 -16.93
N PHE A 26 -12.46 -0.78 -16.32
CA PHE A 26 -12.54 -2.22 -16.51
C PHE A 26 -13.88 -2.64 -17.13
N GLY A 27 -13.83 -3.71 -17.94
CA GLY A 27 -15.03 -4.35 -18.48
C GLY A 27 -15.79 -5.11 -17.41
N LYS A 28 -15.06 -5.82 -16.56
CA LYS A 28 -15.59 -6.60 -15.43
C LYS A 28 -14.56 -6.68 -14.31
N ILE A 29 -15.02 -6.74 -13.07
CA ILE A 29 -14.17 -6.93 -11.88
C ILE A 29 -14.56 -8.26 -11.22
N PHE A 30 -13.55 -9.00 -10.79
CA PHE A 30 -13.72 -10.25 -10.06
C PHE A 30 -13.09 -10.12 -8.69
N LEU A 31 -13.82 -10.52 -7.66
CA LEU A 31 -13.34 -10.59 -6.28
C LEU A 31 -13.25 -12.06 -5.89
N ILE A 32 -12.04 -12.56 -5.73
CA ILE A 32 -11.77 -13.95 -5.37
C ILE A 32 -11.45 -13.98 -3.87
N GLU A 33 -12.33 -14.60 -3.08
CA GLU A 33 -12.20 -14.65 -1.63
C GLU A 33 -12.56 -16.06 -1.10
N LYS A 34 -11.61 -16.69 -0.41
CA LYS A 34 -11.77 -18.06 0.12
C LYS A 34 -12.63 -18.10 1.40
N ASN A 35 -12.64 -17.02 2.20
CA ASN A 35 -13.43 -16.94 3.43
C ASN A 35 -14.92 -16.76 3.11
N SER A 36 -15.77 -17.65 3.63
CA SER A 36 -17.21 -17.66 3.37
C SER A 36 -17.93 -16.45 3.94
N GLU A 37 -17.63 -16.06 5.16
CA GLU A 37 -18.25 -14.89 5.83
C GLU A 37 -17.92 -13.61 5.08
N ARG A 38 -16.67 -13.48 4.64
CA ARG A 38 -16.25 -12.33 3.84
C ARG A 38 -16.95 -12.29 2.48
N ARG A 39 -17.19 -13.45 1.83
CA ARG A 39 -18.00 -13.49 0.59
C ARG A 39 -19.44 -13.08 0.82
N VAL A 40 -20.08 -13.50 1.92
CA VAL A 40 -21.43 -13.05 2.30
C VAL A 40 -21.43 -11.53 2.42
N TYR A 41 -20.52 -10.96 3.22
CA TYR A 41 -20.38 -9.51 3.36
C TYR A 41 -20.24 -8.78 2.02
N ILE A 42 -19.42 -9.31 1.09
CA ILE A 42 -19.21 -8.70 -0.23
C ILE A 42 -20.50 -8.75 -1.06
N ASN A 43 -21.21 -9.87 -1.04
CA ASN A 43 -22.44 -10.06 -1.81
C ASN A 43 -23.57 -9.14 -1.33
N GLU A 44 -23.67 -8.87 -0.02
CA GLU A 44 -24.64 -7.93 0.55
C GLU A 44 -24.43 -6.50 0.03
N LYS A 45 -23.20 -6.11 -0.36
CA LYS A 45 -22.90 -4.81 -0.97
C LYS A 45 -23.45 -4.64 -2.39
N ASN A 46 -23.84 -5.72 -3.04
CA ASN A 46 -24.45 -5.73 -4.39
C ASN A 46 -23.71 -4.87 -5.41
N TYR A 47 -22.40 -5.07 -5.50
CA TYR A 47 -21.50 -4.28 -6.37
C TYR A 47 -21.80 -4.48 -7.86
N LYS A 48 -22.15 -3.40 -8.57
CA LYS A 48 -22.40 -3.45 -10.03
C LYS A 48 -21.14 -3.83 -10.80
N LYS A 49 -21.29 -4.61 -11.90
CA LYS A 49 -20.21 -5.10 -12.77
C LYS A 49 -19.14 -5.94 -12.06
N THR A 50 -19.46 -6.48 -10.90
CA THR A 50 -18.56 -7.27 -10.09
C THR A 50 -19.10 -8.68 -9.91
N GLN A 51 -18.22 -9.66 -9.97
CA GLN A 51 -18.53 -11.04 -9.68
C GLN A 51 -17.66 -11.52 -8.52
N VAL A 52 -18.31 -12.12 -7.53
CA VAL A 52 -17.61 -12.72 -6.38
C VAL A 52 -17.44 -14.21 -6.62
N LEU A 53 -16.22 -14.70 -6.47
CA LEU A 53 -15.87 -16.10 -6.67
C LEU A 53 -15.16 -16.64 -5.43
N LYS A 54 -15.26 -17.95 -5.19
CA LYS A 54 -14.52 -18.64 -4.13
C LYS A 54 -13.06 -18.88 -4.53
N GLU A 55 -12.82 -19.20 -5.79
CA GLU A 55 -11.55 -19.68 -6.33
C GLU A 55 -11.39 -19.29 -7.81
N LEU A 56 -10.19 -19.50 -8.35
CA LEU A 56 -9.83 -19.14 -9.73
C LEU A 56 -10.27 -20.15 -10.79
N ASN A 57 -10.86 -21.28 -10.40
CA ASN A 57 -11.20 -22.36 -11.33
C ASN A 57 -12.05 -21.88 -12.51
N GLY A 58 -11.67 -22.32 -13.72
CA GLY A 58 -12.38 -21.98 -14.94
C GLY A 58 -12.14 -20.57 -15.49
N ILE A 59 -11.33 -19.75 -14.84
CA ILE A 59 -10.98 -18.41 -15.34
C ILE A 59 -10.08 -18.55 -16.59
N LYS A 60 -10.43 -17.77 -17.62
CA LYS A 60 -9.60 -17.57 -18.81
C LYS A 60 -9.13 -16.12 -18.81
N PHE A 61 -7.82 -15.95 -18.65
CA PHE A 61 -7.17 -14.64 -18.72
C PHE A 61 -6.95 -14.21 -20.16
N ASN A 62 -6.85 -12.88 -20.37
CA ASN A 62 -6.32 -12.26 -21.58
C ASN A 62 -5.02 -11.50 -21.21
N ASN A 63 -4.17 -11.21 -22.17
CA ASN A 63 -2.89 -10.50 -21.97
C ASN A 63 -3.04 -9.10 -21.33
N SER A 64 -4.20 -8.49 -21.44
CA SER A 64 -4.49 -7.17 -20.87
C SER A 64 -5.22 -7.22 -19.52
N ASP A 65 -5.59 -8.41 -19.04
CA ASP A 65 -6.24 -8.59 -17.74
C ASP A 65 -5.22 -8.32 -16.61
N ILE A 66 -5.70 -7.78 -15.52
CA ILE A 66 -4.87 -7.45 -14.35
C ILE A 66 -5.29 -8.34 -13.18
N VAL A 67 -4.32 -9.00 -12.58
CA VAL A 67 -4.47 -9.78 -11.35
C VAL A 67 -3.78 -9.05 -10.21
N LEU A 68 -4.55 -8.58 -9.24
CA LEU A 68 -4.05 -7.93 -8.03
C LEU A 68 -4.00 -8.97 -6.90
N LEU A 69 -2.79 -9.34 -6.50
CA LEU A 69 -2.54 -10.25 -5.39
C LEU A 69 -2.64 -9.48 -4.07
N ALA A 70 -3.74 -9.67 -3.36
CA ALA A 70 -4.08 -8.98 -2.11
C ALA A 70 -4.25 -9.95 -0.93
N VAL A 71 -3.60 -11.09 -1.01
CA VAL A 71 -3.51 -12.11 0.06
C VAL A 71 -2.30 -11.84 0.97
N LYS A 72 -2.23 -12.52 2.11
CA LYS A 72 -1.07 -12.45 3.00
C LYS A 72 0.20 -12.98 2.31
N PRO A 73 1.40 -12.48 2.66
CA PRO A 73 2.66 -12.91 2.02
C PRO A 73 2.85 -14.42 1.97
N ASN A 74 2.52 -15.15 3.04
CA ASN A 74 2.64 -16.60 3.11
C ASN A 74 1.67 -17.38 2.18
N GLN A 75 0.69 -16.71 1.59
CA GLN A 75 -0.26 -17.29 0.65
C GLN A 75 0.10 -17.02 -0.83
N ILE A 76 1.07 -16.14 -1.09
CA ILE A 76 1.43 -15.73 -2.46
C ILE A 76 1.88 -16.94 -3.29
N LYS A 77 2.72 -17.81 -2.72
CA LYS A 77 3.22 -18.99 -3.45
C LYS A 77 2.06 -19.86 -3.96
N SER A 78 1.14 -20.26 -3.09
CA SER A 78 0.01 -21.12 -3.50
C SER A 78 -0.90 -20.46 -4.54
N VAL A 79 -1.13 -19.15 -4.42
CA VAL A 79 -1.90 -18.39 -5.41
C VAL A 79 -1.18 -18.32 -6.75
N CYS A 80 0.13 -18.12 -6.77
CA CYS A 80 0.92 -18.15 -8.00
C CYS A 80 0.90 -19.50 -8.67
N GLU A 81 0.92 -20.59 -7.91
CA GLU A 81 0.78 -21.97 -8.42
C GLU A 81 -0.62 -22.21 -9.03
N GLU A 82 -1.69 -21.68 -8.40
CA GLU A 82 -3.04 -21.68 -8.99
C GLU A 82 -3.07 -20.91 -10.32
N ILE A 83 -2.46 -19.74 -10.39
CA ILE A 83 -2.36 -18.93 -11.63
C ILE A 83 -1.57 -19.70 -12.70
N ASN A 84 -0.44 -20.30 -12.32
CA ASN A 84 0.38 -21.12 -13.24
C ASN A 84 -0.48 -22.19 -13.94
N SER A 85 -1.26 -22.95 -13.19
CA SER A 85 -2.13 -24.00 -13.75
C SER A 85 -3.13 -23.49 -14.78
N LEU A 86 -3.54 -22.22 -14.66
CA LEU A 86 -4.50 -21.57 -15.56
C LEU A 86 -3.85 -21.03 -16.84
N ILE A 87 -2.56 -20.67 -16.80
CA ILE A 87 -1.82 -20.08 -17.93
C ILE A 87 -0.91 -21.08 -18.64
N LEU A 88 -0.73 -22.27 -18.08
CA LEU A 88 0.11 -23.32 -18.63
C LEU A 88 -0.30 -23.65 -20.08
N GLY A 89 0.65 -23.56 -21.01
CA GLY A 89 0.41 -23.81 -22.45
C GLY A 89 -0.43 -22.75 -23.15
N LYS A 90 -0.75 -21.61 -22.51
CA LYS A 90 -1.52 -20.51 -23.11
C LYS A 90 -0.63 -19.35 -23.50
N LYS A 91 -1.06 -18.60 -24.54
CA LYS A 91 -0.39 -17.37 -24.98
C LYS A 91 -0.83 -16.16 -24.15
N ASP A 92 -2.02 -16.23 -23.57
CA ASP A 92 -2.62 -15.11 -22.83
C ASP A 92 -2.22 -15.16 -21.36
N ILE A 93 -1.34 -14.24 -20.96
CA ILE A 93 -0.80 -14.14 -19.61
C ILE A 93 -1.24 -12.81 -19.02
N PRO A 94 -1.90 -12.80 -17.86
CA PRO A 94 -2.33 -11.55 -17.22
C PRO A 94 -1.15 -10.79 -16.63
N ILE A 95 -1.36 -9.49 -16.42
CA ILE A 95 -0.44 -8.62 -15.68
C ILE A 95 -0.64 -8.89 -14.19
N ILE A 96 0.45 -9.10 -13.47
CA ILE A 96 0.41 -9.36 -12.03
C ILE A 96 0.81 -8.10 -11.26
N ILE A 97 -0.01 -7.72 -10.29
CA ILE A 97 0.31 -6.66 -9.32
C ILE A 97 0.23 -7.27 -7.92
N SER A 98 1.29 -7.19 -7.13
CA SER A 98 1.27 -7.66 -5.75
C SER A 98 1.28 -6.47 -4.78
N ILE A 99 0.39 -6.50 -3.79
CA ILE A 99 0.42 -5.59 -2.63
C ILE A 99 0.92 -6.29 -1.36
N ALA A 100 1.42 -7.50 -1.48
CA ALA A 100 1.98 -8.25 -0.36
C ALA A 100 3.36 -7.70 0.03
N ALA A 101 3.53 -7.33 1.29
CA ALA A 101 4.82 -6.91 1.81
C ALA A 101 5.84 -8.05 1.75
N GLY A 102 7.09 -7.73 1.42
CA GLY A 102 8.19 -8.66 1.52
C GLY A 102 8.28 -9.75 0.43
N VAL A 103 7.40 -9.78 -0.58
CA VAL A 103 7.47 -10.76 -1.67
C VAL A 103 7.96 -10.08 -2.94
N THR A 104 9.15 -10.44 -3.41
CA THR A 104 9.81 -9.80 -4.56
C THR A 104 9.15 -10.18 -5.89
N THR A 105 9.34 -9.32 -6.92
CA THR A 105 8.90 -9.64 -8.29
C THR A 105 9.57 -10.92 -8.80
N THR A 106 10.83 -11.14 -8.42
CA THR A 106 11.57 -12.37 -8.76
C THR A 106 10.95 -13.59 -8.10
N ALA A 107 10.61 -13.54 -6.81
CA ALA A 107 9.95 -14.63 -6.12
C ALA A 107 8.58 -14.95 -6.75
N ILE A 108 7.75 -13.93 -6.99
CA ILE A 108 6.45 -14.10 -7.67
C ILE A 108 6.64 -14.74 -9.04
N LYS A 109 7.61 -14.25 -9.81
CA LYS A 109 7.94 -14.81 -11.11
C LYS A 109 8.30 -16.29 -11.00
N ASN A 110 9.20 -16.64 -10.09
CA ASN A 110 9.62 -18.03 -9.89
C ASN A 110 8.45 -18.93 -9.48
N PHE A 111 7.55 -18.48 -8.63
CA PHE A 111 6.36 -19.24 -8.22
C PHE A 111 5.38 -19.48 -9.39
N ILE A 112 5.26 -18.51 -10.32
CA ILE A 112 4.38 -18.63 -11.48
C ILE A 112 5.04 -19.51 -12.56
N ILE A 113 6.36 -19.38 -12.79
CA ILE A 113 7.04 -20.05 -13.90
C ILE A 113 7.53 -21.46 -13.53
N ASN A 114 7.39 -21.89 -12.28
CA ASN A 114 7.96 -23.15 -11.78
C ASN A 114 7.72 -24.31 -12.76
N ASN A 115 8.75 -24.64 -13.62
CA ASN A 115 8.76 -25.62 -14.71
C ASN A 115 8.31 -25.15 -16.11
N LEU A 116 8.15 -23.85 -16.38
CA LEU A 116 7.79 -23.35 -17.71
C LEU A 116 8.99 -22.70 -18.40
N THR A 117 9.79 -23.47 -19.11
CA THR A 117 11.01 -22.97 -19.80
C THR A 117 10.71 -21.93 -20.90
N ASN A 118 9.52 -21.97 -21.51
CA ASN A 118 9.18 -21.13 -22.65
C ASN A 118 8.52 -19.78 -22.28
N LEU A 119 8.12 -19.56 -21.01
CA LEU A 119 7.44 -18.34 -20.56
C LEU A 119 8.31 -17.41 -19.71
N GLN A 120 9.61 -17.73 -19.55
CA GLN A 120 10.50 -17.03 -18.61
C GLN A 120 10.61 -15.51 -18.82
N ASN A 121 10.24 -15.00 -20.00
CA ASN A 121 10.47 -13.60 -20.33
C ASN A 121 9.21 -12.70 -20.42
N ASP A 122 7.99 -13.25 -20.39
CA ASP A 122 6.80 -12.54 -20.87
C ASP A 122 5.79 -12.12 -19.79
N ILE A 123 6.07 -12.38 -18.50
CA ILE A 123 5.15 -11.97 -17.42
C ILE A 123 5.52 -10.57 -16.91
N ASP A 124 4.59 -9.64 -17.02
CA ASP A 124 4.67 -8.32 -16.41
C ASP A 124 4.25 -8.39 -14.94
N ILE A 125 5.20 -8.13 -14.04
CA ILE A 125 4.99 -8.18 -12.60
C ILE A 125 5.31 -6.81 -12.00
N PHE A 126 4.37 -6.30 -11.20
CA PHE A 126 4.50 -5.06 -10.46
C PHE A 126 4.29 -5.29 -8.98
N ARG A 127 4.96 -4.49 -8.17
CA ARG A 127 4.71 -4.40 -6.75
C ARG A 127 4.16 -3.04 -6.41
N ALA A 128 3.21 -3.02 -5.49
CA ALA A 128 2.68 -1.82 -4.89
C ALA A 128 2.71 -1.95 -3.37
N MET A 129 3.16 -0.91 -2.69
CA MET A 129 3.17 -0.84 -1.24
C MET A 129 2.32 0.35 -0.79
N PRO A 130 0.99 0.18 -0.73
CA PRO A 130 0.07 1.16 -0.14
C PRO A 130 0.19 1.17 1.39
N ASN A 131 -0.46 2.14 2.03
CA ASN A 131 -0.57 2.18 3.48
C ASN A 131 -2.03 2.26 3.96
N LEU A 132 -2.24 2.22 5.27
CA LEU A 132 -3.56 2.19 5.91
C LEU A 132 -4.47 3.37 5.50
N CYS A 133 -3.88 4.53 5.16
CA CYS A 133 -4.63 5.72 4.77
C CYS A 133 -5.37 5.59 3.42
N ALA A 134 -5.17 4.47 2.70
CA ALA A 134 -5.90 4.11 1.49
C ALA A 134 -7.43 4.12 1.67
N ARG A 135 -7.89 3.76 2.86
CA ARG A 135 -9.31 3.76 3.21
C ARG A 135 -9.92 5.16 3.08
N ASP A 136 -9.16 6.17 3.44
CA ASP A 136 -9.61 7.56 3.43
C ASP A 136 -9.22 8.31 2.14
N GLY A 137 -8.45 7.65 1.25
CA GLY A 137 -7.96 8.23 -0.02
C GLY A 137 -6.73 9.10 0.15
N GLU A 138 -6.06 8.96 1.28
CA GLU A 138 -4.88 9.74 1.68
C GLU A 138 -3.62 8.85 1.80
N ALA A 139 -3.61 7.71 1.09
CA ALA A 139 -2.42 6.87 1.06
C ALA A 139 -1.31 7.51 0.21
N ILE A 140 -0.08 7.08 0.47
CA ILE A 140 0.96 7.11 -0.53
C ILE A 140 1.34 5.66 -0.86
N THR A 141 1.40 5.33 -2.16
CA THR A 141 1.72 3.99 -2.62
C THR A 141 3.05 3.98 -3.36
N GLY A 142 4.05 3.27 -2.83
CA GLY A 142 5.26 2.96 -3.58
C GLY A 142 4.96 1.94 -4.67
N LEU A 143 5.43 2.20 -5.89
CA LEU A 143 5.23 1.34 -7.06
C LEU A 143 6.58 0.95 -7.65
N TYR A 144 6.73 -0.35 -7.96
CA TYR A 144 7.89 -0.87 -8.68
C TYR A 144 7.44 -1.89 -9.72
N GLY A 145 8.15 -1.93 -10.82
CA GLY A 145 7.99 -2.90 -11.89
C GLY A 145 8.32 -2.30 -13.25
N LYS A 146 8.59 -3.19 -14.20
CA LYS A 146 8.90 -2.82 -15.58
C LYS A 146 8.08 -3.71 -16.50
N SER A 147 7.34 -3.12 -17.43
CA SER A 147 6.74 -3.86 -18.51
C SER A 147 7.80 -4.20 -19.56
N LYS A 148 7.74 -5.41 -20.07
CA LYS A 148 8.55 -5.88 -21.20
C LYS A 148 7.82 -5.73 -22.54
N GLN A 149 6.51 -5.46 -22.51
CA GLN A 149 5.70 -5.29 -23.72
C GLN A 149 5.95 -3.94 -24.39
N THR A 150 5.79 -3.88 -25.70
CA THR A 150 6.04 -2.69 -26.53
C THR A 150 5.10 -1.50 -26.21
N ASN A 151 3.92 -1.75 -25.62
CA ASN A 151 2.94 -0.72 -25.24
C ASN A 151 3.06 -0.28 -23.75
N LYS A 152 4.28 -0.06 -23.27
CA LYS A 152 4.63 0.24 -21.87
C LYS A 152 3.90 1.42 -21.24
N SER A 153 3.64 2.49 -22.01
CA SER A 153 3.03 3.73 -21.49
C SER A 153 1.59 3.52 -20.98
N ASN A 154 0.81 2.67 -21.65
CA ASN A 154 -0.56 2.42 -21.25
C ASN A 154 -0.66 1.60 -19.94
N LEU A 155 0.26 0.67 -19.73
CA LEU A 155 0.24 -0.22 -18.57
C LEU A 155 0.59 0.52 -17.27
N THR A 156 1.69 1.27 -17.27
CA THR A 156 2.06 2.11 -16.12
C THR A 156 0.99 3.16 -15.82
N THR A 157 0.32 3.67 -16.86
CA THR A 157 -0.79 4.61 -16.71
C THR A 157 -1.99 3.95 -16.02
N ILE A 158 -2.38 2.73 -16.40
CA ILE A 158 -3.49 2.01 -15.75
C ILE A 158 -3.15 1.70 -14.29
N ILE A 159 -1.94 1.18 -14.02
CA ILE A 159 -1.48 0.89 -12.66
C ILE A 159 -1.48 2.18 -11.82
N SER A 160 -0.94 3.27 -12.36
CA SER A 160 -0.97 4.58 -11.70
C SER A 160 -2.41 5.03 -11.38
N LYS A 161 -3.36 4.85 -12.30
CA LYS A 161 -4.77 5.19 -12.05
C LYS A 161 -5.40 4.33 -10.95
N ILE A 162 -5.05 3.05 -10.87
CA ILE A 162 -5.52 2.17 -9.80
C ILE A 162 -5.09 2.73 -8.43
N PHE A 163 -3.81 3.05 -8.26
CA PHE A 163 -3.29 3.47 -6.96
C PHE A 163 -3.48 4.96 -6.65
N LYS A 164 -3.56 5.83 -7.65
CA LYS A 164 -4.00 7.23 -7.47
C LYS A 164 -5.43 7.36 -6.97
N SER A 165 -6.26 6.36 -7.16
CA SER A 165 -7.63 6.36 -6.61
C SER A 165 -7.66 6.31 -5.08
N ILE A 166 -6.59 5.87 -4.43
CA ILE A 166 -6.47 5.76 -2.98
C ILE A 166 -5.52 6.80 -2.36
N GLY A 167 -4.96 7.72 -3.16
CA GLY A 167 -4.05 8.77 -2.72
C GLY A 167 -2.92 9.02 -3.71
N GLU A 168 -1.74 9.39 -3.22
CA GLU A 168 -0.56 9.67 -4.04
C GLU A 168 0.23 8.40 -4.38
N ILE A 169 1.08 8.49 -5.41
CA ILE A 169 1.94 7.39 -5.86
C ILE A 169 3.39 7.84 -5.99
N LEU A 170 4.31 6.92 -5.74
CA LEU A 170 5.74 7.09 -5.93
C LEU A 170 6.30 5.89 -6.71
N TRP A 171 6.68 6.09 -7.98
CA TRP A 171 7.43 5.09 -8.73
C TRP A 171 8.88 5.06 -8.29
N VAL A 172 9.33 3.94 -7.74
CA VAL A 172 10.71 3.76 -7.29
C VAL A 172 11.57 3.15 -8.41
N LYS A 173 12.88 3.45 -8.38
CA LYS A 173 13.82 2.98 -9.40
C LYS A 173 14.31 1.55 -9.15
N LYS A 174 14.43 1.16 -7.89
CA LYS A 174 14.89 -0.16 -7.46
C LYS A 174 13.80 -0.82 -6.61
N GLU A 175 13.68 -2.13 -6.73
CA GLU A 175 12.70 -2.88 -5.91
C GLU A 175 12.99 -2.77 -4.41
N SER A 176 14.29 -2.74 -4.05
CA SER A 176 14.73 -2.54 -2.66
C SER A 176 14.29 -1.21 -2.03
N ASP A 177 13.95 -0.21 -2.83
CA ASP A 177 13.43 1.06 -2.31
C ASP A 177 12.04 0.90 -1.70
N LEU A 178 11.30 -0.17 -2.05
CA LEU A 178 10.02 -0.50 -1.41
C LEU A 178 10.17 -0.87 0.08
N ASP A 179 11.35 -1.32 0.52
CA ASP A 179 11.60 -1.55 1.94
C ASP A 179 11.68 -0.23 2.70
N ILE A 180 12.23 0.82 2.07
CA ILE A 180 12.23 2.18 2.61
C ILE A 180 10.79 2.71 2.65
N VAL A 181 10.03 2.54 1.57
CA VAL A 181 8.59 2.91 1.53
C VAL A 181 7.83 2.19 2.65
N THR A 182 8.09 0.91 2.87
CA THR A 182 7.46 0.13 3.94
C THR A 182 7.77 0.73 5.32
N ALA A 183 9.03 1.05 5.59
CA ALA A 183 9.45 1.60 6.87
C ALA A 183 8.89 3.02 7.10
N ILE A 184 8.89 3.87 6.08
CA ILE A 184 8.45 5.28 6.22
C ILE A 184 6.93 5.42 6.13
N SER A 185 6.32 4.83 5.11
CA SER A 185 4.92 5.04 4.75
C SER A 185 4.03 3.88 5.15
N GLY A 186 4.47 2.63 4.97
CA GLY A 186 3.70 1.46 5.39
C GLY A 186 3.48 1.42 6.91
N SER A 187 4.55 1.62 7.67
CA SER A 187 4.54 1.68 9.15
C SER A 187 4.21 3.07 9.69
N GLY A 188 4.40 4.12 8.88
CA GLY A 188 4.27 5.53 9.28
C GLY A 188 2.97 5.88 9.99
N PRO A 189 1.78 5.43 9.54
CA PRO A 189 0.53 5.70 10.25
C PRO A 189 0.55 5.28 11.71
N ALA A 190 1.20 4.15 12.04
CA ALA A 190 1.33 3.72 13.43
C ALA A 190 2.20 4.66 14.27
N TYR A 191 3.26 5.22 13.70
CA TYR A 191 4.10 6.21 14.39
C TYR A 191 3.32 7.49 14.69
N ILE A 192 2.56 7.96 13.72
CA ILE A 192 1.71 9.14 13.89
C ILE A 192 0.62 8.88 14.94
N PHE A 193 -0.03 7.70 14.92
CA PHE A 193 -1.01 7.34 15.94
C PHE A 193 -0.39 7.27 17.34
N TYR A 194 0.85 6.81 17.47
CA TYR A 194 1.57 6.80 18.74
C TYR A 194 1.79 8.23 19.26
N PHE A 195 2.22 9.17 18.42
CA PHE A 195 2.34 10.58 18.80
C PHE A 195 1.00 11.21 19.16
N ILE A 196 -0.05 10.95 18.36
CA ILE A 196 -1.41 11.44 18.63
C ILE A 196 -1.90 10.95 19.99
N ASP A 197 -1.76 9.66 20.28
CA ASP A 197 -2.18 9.07 21.56
C ASP A 197 -1.43 9.69 22.76
N THR A 198 -0.10 9.83 22.60
CA THR A 198 0.74 10.48 23.62
C THR A 198 0.31 11.94 23.87
N MET A 199 0.09 12.74 22.83
CA MET A 199 -0.37 14.13 22.97
C MET A 199 -1.75 14.22 23.63
N ILE A 200 -2.68 13.30 23.28
CA ILE A 200 -4.01 13.26 23.91
C ILE A 200 -3.89 12.94 25.39
N LYS A 201 -3.09 11.94 25.76
CA LYS A 201 -2.85 11.58 27.18
C LYS A 201 -2.28 12.74 27.95
N SER A 202 -1.25 13.41 27.44
CA SER A 202 -0.65 14.58 28.07
C SER A 202 -1.63 15.72 28.24
N ALA A 203 -2.48 16.00 27.25
CA ALA A 203 -3.50 17.03 27.34
C ALA A 203 -4.54 16.73 28.44
N VAL A 204 -4.90 15.44 28.61
CA VAL A 204 -5.81 15.00 29.68
C VAL A 204 -5.14 15.11 31.05
N GLU A 205 -3.86 14.73 31.19
CA GLU A 205 -3.10 14.89 32.42
C GLU A 205 -2.97 16.37 32.86
N LEU A 206 -2.94 17.29 31.87
CA LEU A 206 -2.95 18.74 32.10
C LEU A 206 -4.33 19.32 32.43
N GLY A 207 -5.38 18.49 32.48
CA GLY A 207 -6.72 18.88 32.91
C GLY A 207 -7.74 19.09 31.77
N LEU A 208 -7.38 18.83 30.51
CA LEU A 208 -8.35 18.93 29.42
C LEU A 208 -9.23 17.67 29.35
N ASP A 209 -10.52 17.82 29.10
CA ASP A 209 -11.36 16.66 28.90
C ASP A 209 -10.96 15.87 27.62
N LYS A 210 -11.15 14.55 27.63
CA LYS A 210 -10.69 13.65 26.58
C LYS A 210 -11.23 13.99 25.18
N LYS A 211 -12.47 14.47 25.08
CA LYS A 211 -13.10 14.82 23.80
C LYS A 211 -12.44 16.04 23.17
N ASN A 212 -12.21 17.08 23.97
CA ASN A 212 -11.53 18.29 23.53
C ASN A 212 -10.04 18.04 23.26
N ALA A 213 -9.36 17.26 24.10
CA ALA A 213 -7.99 16.84 23.88
C ALA A 213 -7.84 16.14 22.50
N LYS A 214 -8.70 15.15 22.20
CA LYS A 214 -8.70 14.48 20.91
C LYS A 214 -8.94 15.45 19.75
N LYS A 215 -9.92 16.35 19.86
CA LYS A 215 -10.24 17.33 18.81
C LYS A 215 -9.05 18.25 18.52
N LEU A 216 -8.42 18.77 19.57
CA LEU A 216 -7.27 19.66 19.48
C LEU A 216 -6.08 18.98 18.82
N VAL A 217 -5.71 17.80 19.27
CA VAL A 217 -4.55 17.06 18.76
C VAL A 217 -4.75 16.65 17.30
N ILE A 218 -5.90 16.07 16.96
CA ILE A 218 -6.17 15.66 15.57
C ILE A 218 -6.11 16.84 14.61
N GLN A 219 -6.73 17.99 14.98
CA GLN A 219 -6.70 19.16 14.12
C GLN A 219 -5.28 19.75 13.98
N THR A 220 -4.47 19.69 15.04
CA THR A 220 -3.07 20.12 14.98
C THR A 220 -2.26 19.25 14.02
N VAL A 221 -2.41 17.92 14.09
CA VAL A 221 -1.70 16.99 13.20
C VAL A 221 -2.11 17.20 11.74
N ILE A 222 -3.41 17.32 11.47
CA ILE A 222 -3.94 17.57 10.11
C ILE A 222 -3.40 18.91 9.57
N GLY A 223 -3.45 19.95 10.37
CA GLY A 223 -2.98 21.29 9.99
C GLY A 223 -1.48 21.32 9.70
N SER A 224 -0.67 20.69 10.56
CA SER A 224 0.77 20.59 10.38
C SER A 224 1.15 19.77 9.14
N GLY A 225 0.46 18.65 8.89
CA GLY A 225 0.67 17.86 7.70
C GLY A 225 0.33 18.62 6.41
N LYS A 226 -0.78 19.35 6.39
CA LYS A 226 -1.16 20.20 5.24
C LYS A 226 -0.18 21.33 5.01
N ALA A 227 0.24 22.02 6.06
CA ALA A 227 1.26 23.07 5.98
C ALA A 227 2.60 22.50 5.44
N GLY A 228 2.95 21.29 5.86
CA GLY A 228 4.18 20.60 5.45
C GLY A 228 4.31 20.37 3.94
N ILE A 229 3.21 20.35 3.18
CA ILE A 229 3.23 20.16 1.72
C ILE A 229 4.04 21.28 1.01
N SER A 230 4.01 22.50 1.53
CA SER A 230 4.69 23.66 0.95
C SER A 230 5.98 24.06 1.69
N ILE A 231 6.45 23.25 2.63
CA ILE A 231 7.64 23.53 3.43
C ILE A 231 8.83 22.76 2.86
N ASP A 232 9.82 23.48 2.34
CA ASP A 232 11.08 22.89 1.86
C ASP A 232 12.09 22.68 3.00
N ASN A 233 12.08 23.55 4.03
CA ASN A 233 13.01 23.51 5.15
C ASN A 233 12.27 23.43 6.49
N PHE A 234 12.10 22.24 7.01
CA PHE A 234 11.42 22.01 8.29
C PHE A 234 12.19 22.57 9.49
N ALA A 235 13.53 22.60 9.47
CA ALA A 235 14.31 23.16 10.57
C ALA A 235 14.05 24.69 10.71
N GLU A 236 14.00 25.39 9.59
CA GLU A 236 13.65 26.81 9.58
C GLU A 236 12.20 27.04 10.06
N GLN A 237 11.27 26.19 9.63
CA GLN A 237 9.88 26.32 10.05
C GLN A 237 9.70 26.06 11.55
N ILE A 238 10.41 25.08 12.11
CA ILE A 238 10.42 24.83 13.56
C ILE A 238 10.93 26.09 14.29
N SER A 239 12.02 26.71 13.82
CA SER A 239 12.56 27.94 14.43
C SER A 239 11.60 29.13 14.37
N LYS A 240 10.80 29.23 13.30
CA LYS A 240 9.77 30.30 13.19
C LYS A 240 8.64 30.13 14.22
N VAL A 241 8.27 28.89 14.55
CA VAL A 241 7.24 28.59 15.55
C VAL A 241 7.82 28.65 16.97
N ALA A 242 9.08 28.29 17.16
CA ALA A 242 9.78 28.27 18.44
C ALA A 242 10.40 29.63 18.75
N SER A 243 9.58 30.63 19.09
CA SER A 243 10.06 31.94 19.48
C SER A 243 10.87 31.85 20.78
N LYS A 244 11.92 32.73 20.90
CA LYS A 244 12.83 32.78 22.04
C LYS A 244 12.07 33.02 23.36
N GLY A 245 12.30 32.20 24.36
CA GLY A 245 11.61 32.21 25.65
C GLY A 245 10.18 31.67 25.61
N GLY A 246 9.72 31.14 24.46
CA GLY A 246 8.36 30.64 24.28
C GLY A 246 8.17 29.18 24.71
N THR A 247 6.90 28.79 24.80
CA THR A 247 6.50 27.42 25.17
C THR A 247 7.00 26.35 24.18
N THR A 248 7.02 26.70 22.90
CA THR A 248 7.52 25.79 21.84
C THR A 248 9.02 25.57 21.96
N GLU A 249 9.80 26.62 22.24
CA GLU A 249 11.25 26.49 22.47
C GLU A 249 11.55 25.56 23.65
N ALA A 250 10.84 25.75 24.78
CA ALA A 250 11.00 24.89 25.96
C ALA A 250 10.73 23.40 25.63
N ALA A 251 9.68 23.13 24.85
CA ALA A 251 9.34 21.77 24.43
C ALA A 251 10.41 21.18 23.48
N ILE A 252 10.81 21.91 22.45
CA ILE A 252 11.83 21.46 21.47
C ILE A 252 13.18 21.21 22.15
N ASN A 253 13.59 22.08 23.08
CA ASN A 253 14.81 21.89 23.85
C ASN A 253 14.80 20.61 24.69
N LEU A 254 13.65 20.27 25.28
CA LEU A 254 13.51 19.00 26.02
C LEU A 254 13.59 17.79 25.05
N LEU A 255 12.91 17.84 23.90
CA LEU A 255 12.95 16.77 22.90
C LEU A 255 14.38 16.54 22.39
N ASN A 256 15.11 17.62 22.09
CA ASN A 256 16.52 17.55 21.68
C ASN A 256 17.42 16.99 22.79
N LYS A 257 17.24 17.46 24.04
CA LYS A 257 17.98 16.92 25.20
C LYS A 257 17.75 15.43 25.43
N LYS A 258 16.57 14.92 25.07
CA LYS A 258 16.23 13.48 25.13
C LYS A 258 16.57 12.72 23.86
N ASN A 259 17.21 13.35 22.87
CA ASN A 259 17.65 12.75 21.61
C ASN A 259 16.50 12.07 20.85
N LEU A 260 15.32 12.72 20.76
CA LEU A 260 14.15 12.17 20.08
C LEU A 260 14.44 11.83 18.62
N ASP A 261 15.24 12.64 17.94
CA ASP A 261 15.68 12.46 16.57
C ASP A 261 16.44 11.12 16.40
N VAL A 262 17.35 10.81 17.34
CA VAL A 262 18.12 9.55 17.35
C VAL A 262 17.18 8.36 17.57
N ILE A 263 16.28 8.47 18.57
CA ILE A 263 15.33 7.40 18.89
C ILE A 263 14.43 7.12 17.68
N PHE A 264 13.89 8.15 17.06
CA PHE A 264 12.99 8.02 15.93
C PHE A 264 13.71 7.45 14.69
N THR A 265 14.95 7.89 14.44
CA THR A 265 15.80 7.32 13.39
C THR A 265 16.07 5.84 13.61
N GLN A 266 16.36 5.43 14.84
CA GLN A 266 16.57 4.02 15.20
C GLN A 266 15.29 3.19 15.00
N ALA A 267 14.13 3.71 15.37
CA ALA A 267 12.84 3.04 15.17
C ALA A 267 12.56 2.81 13.67
N ILE A 268 12.79 3.82 12.82
CA ILE A 268 12.64 3.68 11.36
C ILE A 268 13.63 2.64 10.79
N LYS A 269 14.91 2.67 11.24
CA LYS A 269 15.90 1.68 10.83
C LYS A 269 15.52 0.26 11.24
N ALA A 270 14.94 0.07 12.42
CA ALA A 270 14.44 -1.22 12.87
C ALA A 270 13.30 -1.73 11.96
N ALA A 271 12.35 -0.87 11.60
CA ALA A 271 11.28 -1.21 10.66
C ALA A 271 11.83 -1.56 9.26
N TYR A 272 12.83 -0.81 8.77
CA TYR A 272 13.52 -1.09 7.51
C TYR A 272 14.22 -2.46 7.53
N SER A 273 14.99 -2.74 8.57
CA SER A 273 15.67 -4.03 8.73
C SER A 273 14.66 -5.18 8.78
N LYS A 274 13.55 -4.99 9.49
CA LYS A 274 12.48 -5.98 9.55
C LYS A 274 11.78 -6.20 8.21
N SER A 275 11.58 -5.14 7.41
CA SER A 275 11.06 -5.26 6.04
C SER A 275 11.97 -6.15 5.19
N LYS A 276 13.27 -5.95 5.26
CA LYS A 276 14.24 -6.77 4.53
C LYS A 276 14.27 -8.24 4.99
N GLU A 277 14.15 -8.49 6.30
CA GLU A 277 14.09 -9.87 6.83
C GLU A 277 12.86 -10.63 6.33
N ILE A 278 11.72 -9.94 6.21
CA ILE A 278 10.47 -10.53 5.72
C ILE A 278 10.52 -10.73 4.21
N SER A 279 11.36 -9.98 3.50
CA SER A 279 11.49 -10.07 2.05
C SER A 279 12.06 -11.43 1.65
N LEU A 280 11.21 -12.29 1.09
CA LEU A 280 11.61 -13.55 0.49
C LEU A 280 12.41 -13.29 -0.79
N PRO A 281 13.56 -13.97 -0.99
CA PRO A 281 14.40 -13.81 -2.18
C PRO A 281 13.69 -14.25 -3.47
#